data_4c137dac3960bbd62e67670a8a30ac7f
#
_entry.id   4c137dac3960bbd62e67670a8a30ac7f
#
_cell.length_a   1.000
_cell.length_b   1.000
_cell.length_c   1.000
_cell.angle_alpha   90.00
_cell.angle_beta   90.00
_cell.angle_gamma   90.00
#
_symmetry.space_group_name_H-M   'P 1'
#
loop_
_entity.id
_entity.type
_entity.pdbx_description
1 polymer ?
#
loop_
_entity_poly.entity_id
_entity_poly.type
_entity_poly.pdbx_seq_one_letter_code
_entity_poly.pdbx_strand_id
1 'polypeptide(L)'
;MNSLLLVIDLQQYFINENTKEIPSKIEDIVNSGKYKNIAFTRFVNFKNSIYTKKLNWKGCINKNETQIVINTKNNKIFNKSIYSAVNKELLNYIEENKIEEIYLCGIDTEACILKTAFDLFEKEYDVYVLKDYCASTLGVKRHNNAIAILKRNIGEKSII
;
A
#
# COMPACT_ATOMS: atom_id res chain seq x y z
N MET A 1 12.33 18.03 -3.57
CA MET A 1 11.99 17.17 -2.43
C MET A 1 12.23 15.71 -2.78
N ASN A 2 12.74 14.92 -1.85
CA ASN A 2 13.05 13.51 -2.10
C ASN A 2 11.84 12.67 -1.71
N SER A 3 11.14 12.14 -2.71
CA SER A 3 9.85 11.45 -2.53
C SER A 3 9.95 9.95 -2.74
N LEU A 4 9.11 9.19 -2.04
CA LEU A 4 8.92 7.75 -2.18
C LEU A 4 7.51 7.47 -2.71
N LEU A 5 7.40 6.72 -3.80
CA LEU A 5 6.18 6.01 -4.15
C LEU A 5 6.18 4.64 -3.47
N LEU A 6 5.29 4.43 -2.51
CA LEU A 6 5.13 3.17 -1.82
C LEU A 6 3.88 2.44 -2.33
N VAL A 7 4.09 1.39 -3.10
CA VAL A 7 3.02 0.55 -3.67
C VAL A 7 2.65 -0.53 -2.67
N ILE A 8 1.42 -0.45 -2.13
CA ILE A 8 0.93 -1.32 -1.07
C ILE A 8 0.22 -2.55 -1.65
N ASP A 9 0.79 -3.73 -1.39
CA ASP A 9 0.16 -5.05 -1.55
C ASP A 9 -0.53 -5.28 -2.91
N LEU A 10 0.12 -4.84 -4.00
CA LEU A 10 -0.38 -5.05 -5.37
C LEU A 10 -0.13 -6.50 -5.79
N GLN A 11 -0.84 -7.45 -5.16
CA GLN A 11 -0.60 -8.88 -5.24
C GLN A 11 -1.75 -9.62 -5.92
N GLN A 12 -1.44 -10.78 -6.50
CA GLN A 12 -2.39 -11.63 -7.23
C GLN A 12 -3.67 -11.93 -6.44
N TYR A 13 -3.55 -12.19 -5.13
CA TYR A 13 -4.71 -12.46 -4.27
C TYR A 13 -5.73 -11.32 -4.23
N PHE A 14 -5.29 -10.08 -4.32
CA PHE A 14 -6.13 -8.89 -4.21
C PHE A 14 -6.69 -8.39 -5.56
N ILE A 15 -6.39 -9.09 -6.66
CA ILE A 15 -6.92 -8.71 -7.98
C ILE A 15 -8.24 -9.42 -8.25
N ASN A 16 -9.30 -8.62 -8.37
CA ASN A 16 -10.65 -9.08 -8.68
C ASN A 16 -11.38 -8.02 -9.55
N GLU A 17 -12.67 -8.19 -9.79
CA GLU A 17 -13.47 -7.26 -10.62
C GLU A 17 -13.43 -5.80 -10.15
N ASN A 18 -13.25 -5.56 -8.84
CA ASN A 18 -13.19 -4.21 -8.26
C ASN A 18 -11.81 -3.57 -8.35
N THR A 19 -10.75 -4.35 -8.57
CA THR A 19 -9.35 -3.91 -8.48
C THR A 19 -8.55 -4.15 -9.76
N LYS A 20 -9.13 -4.83 -10.75
CA LYS A 20 -8.45 -5.30 -11.97
C LYS A 20 -7.77 -4.20 -12.81
N GLU A 21 -8.21 -2.96 -12.68
CA GLU A 21 -7.63 -1.83 -13.43
C GLU A 21 -6.46 -1.16 -12.70
N ILE A 22 -6.30 -1.42 -11.39
CA ILE A 22 -5.26 -0.79 -10.58
C ILE A 22 -3.84 -1.18 -10.99
N PRO A 23 -3.53 -2.43 -11.34
CA PRO A 23 -2.19 -2.80 -11.79
C PRO A 23 -1.68 -1.96 -12.96
N SER A 24 -2.47 -1.78 -14.02
CA SER A 24 -2.08 -0.98 -15.17
C SER A 24 -1.82 0.48 -14.80
N LYS A 25 -2.70 1.10 -14.01
CA LYS A 25 -2.51 2.48 -13.54
C LYS A 25 -1.22 2.63 -12.72
N ILE A 26 -0.96 1.68 -11.82
CA ILE A 26 0.26 1.72 -10.99
C ILE A 26 1.51 1.45 -11.85
N GLU A 27 1.44 0.55 -12.82
CA GLU A 27 2.55 0.31 -13.73
C GLU A 27 2.90 1.57 -14.53
N ASP A 28 1.91 2.33 -14.99
CA ASP A 28 2.11 3.60 -15.69
C ASP A 28 2.83 4.63 -14.81
N ILE A 29 2.41 4.81 -13.55
CA ILE A 29 3.06 5.77 -12.65
C ILE A 29 4.45 5.31 -12.21
N VAL A 30 4.68 4.02 -12.03
CA VAL A 30 6.00 3.42 -11.77
C VAL A 30 6.95 3.66 -12.94
N ASN A 31 6.44 3.64 -14.17
CA ASN A 31 7.22 3.84 -15.39
C ASN A 31 7.40 5.31 -15.78
N SER A 32 6.65 6.22 -15.18
CA SER A 32 6.60 7.64 -15.55
C SER A 32 7.88 8.42 -15.30
N GLY A 33 8.79 7.92 -14.45
CA GLY A 33 9.97 8.65 -13.98
C GLY A 33 9.67 9.78 -12.99
N LYS A 34 8.41 9.93 -12.56
CA LYS A 34 7.99 10.97 -11.61
C LYS A 34 8.62 10.80 -10.21
N TYR A 35 8.78 9.56 -9.77
CA TYR A 35 9.32 9.23 -8.45
C TYR A 35 10.72 8.63 -8.58
N LYS A 36 11.68 9.23 -7.87
CA LYS A 36 13.06 8.74 -7.84
C LYS A 36 13.19 7.46 -7.00
N ASN A 37 12.46 7.41 -5.89
CA ASN A 37 12.43 6.24 -5.02
C ASN A 37 11.07 5.55 -5.17
N ILE A 38 11.09 4.27 -5.44
CA ILE A 38 9.92 3.43 -5.55
C ILE A 38 10.16 2.17 -4.72
N ALA A 39 9.17 1.79 -3.92
CA ALA A 39 9.22 0.55 -3.17
C ALA A 39 7.84 -0.11 -3.15
N PHE A 40 7.83 -1.39 -2.87
CA PHE A 40 6.63 -2.21 -2.82
C PHE A 40 6.49 -2.84 -1.44
N THR A 41 5.26 -3.10 -1.03
CA THR A 41 5.01 -4.03 0.07
C THR A 41 4.40 -5.32 -0.45
N ARG A 42 4.62 -6.38 0.31
CA ARG A 42 4.04 -7.69 0.06
C ARG A 42 3.52 -8.25 1.36
N PHE A 43 2.21 -8.41 1.45
CA PHE A 43 1.58 -9.07 2.58
C PHE A 43 1.80 -10.59 2.48
N VAL A 44 2.35 -11.16 3.53
CA VAL A 44 2.58 -12.61 3.64
C VAL A 44 1.90 -13.11 4.91
N ASN A 45 0.82 -13.87 4.73
CA ASN A 45 0.09 -14.48 5.81
C ASN A 45 0.71 -15.83 6.21
N PHE A 46 0.33 -16.34 7.36
CA PHE A 46 0.77 -17.66 7.83
C PHE A 46 -0.34 -18.35 8.64
N LYS A 47 -0.26 -19.68 8.72
CA LYS A 47 -1.32 -20.55 9.25
C LYS A 47 -1.85 -20.17 10.64
N ASN A 48 -1.00 -19.61 11.50
CA ASN A 48 -1.36 -19.25 12.88
C ASN A 48 -1.41 -17.73 13.12
N SER A 49 -1.52 -16.94 12.07
CA SER A 49 -1.65 -15.49 12.17
C SER A 49 -2.93 -15.07 12.89
N ILE A 50 -2.99 -13.83 13.32
CA ILE A 50 -4.21 -13.25 13.91
C ILE A 50 -5.36 -13.24 12.89
N TYR A 51 -5.06 -13.03 11.61
CA TYR A 51 -6.05 -13.04 10.53
C TYR A 51 -6.68 -14.40 10.36
N THR A 52 -5.87 -15.46 10.37
CA THR A 52 -6.36 -16.84 10.30
C THR A 52 -7.18 -17.21 11.54
N LYS A 53 -6.69 -16.86 12.73
CA LYS A 53 -7.32 -17.22 14.02
C LYS A 53 -8.61 -16.45 14.27
N LYS A 54 -8.64 -15.14 14.01
CA LYS A 54 -9.75 -14.28 14.39
C LYS A 54 -10.73 -14.00 13.26
N LEU A 55 -10.26 -13.98 12.02
CA LEU A 55 -11.07 -13.67 10.84
C LEU A 55 -11.32 -14.88 9.95
N ASN A 56 -10.73 -16.05 10.28
CA ASN A 56 -10.71 -17.23 9.41
C ASN A 56 -10.22 -16.92 7.98
N TRP A 57 -9.43 -15.86 7.84
CA TRP A 57 -8.87 -15.46 6.55
C TRP A 57 -7.57 -16.20 6.26
N LYS A 58 -7.52 -16.91 5.14
CA LYS A 58 -6.41 -17.78 4.74
C LYS A 58 -5.72 -17.33 3.45
N GLY A 59 -6.00 -16.13 2.98
CA GLY A 59 -5.35 -15.58 1.79
C GLY A 59 -3.89 -15.22 2.02
N CYS A 60 -3.14 -15.06 0.97
CA CYS A 60 -1.71 -14.67 0.95
C CYS A 60 -0.79 -15.61 1.74
N ILE A 61 -1.09 -16.92 1.77
CA ILE A 61 -0.25 -17.94 2.40
C ILE A 61 0.72 -18.57 1.39
N ASN A 62 0.27 -18.79 0.17
CA ASN A 62 1.06 -19.45 -0.86
C ASN A 62 1.77 -18.43 -1.78
N LYS A 63 2.80 -18.92 -2.48
CA LYS A 63 3.67 -18.09 -3.33
C LYS A 63 2.91 -17.42 -4.49
N ASN A 64 1.93 -18.09 -5.07
CA ASN A 64 1.15 -17.54 -6.18
C ASN A 64 0.29 -16.36 -5.72
N GLU A 65 -0.39 -16.49 -4.59
CA GLU A 65 -1.22 -15.43 -4.01
C GLU A 65 -0.42 -14.19 -3.60
N THR A 66 0.82 -14.39 -3.15
CA THR A 66 1.69 -13.29 -2.69
C THR A 66 2.49 -12.63 -3.81
N GLN A 67 2.39 -13.11 -5.05
CA GLN A 67 3.09 -12.54 -6.19
C GLN A 67 2.60 -11.11 -6.49
N ILE A 68 3.52 -10.15 -6.60
CA ILE A 68 3.23 -8.80 -7.10
C ILE A 68 2.95 -8.91 -8.61
N VAL A 69 1.87 -8.28 -9.07
CA VAL A 69 1.34 -8.50 -10.42
C VAL A 69 1.91 -7.59 -11.51
N ILE A 70 2.82 -6.67 -11.15
CA ILE A 70 3.56 -5.84 -12.10
C ILE A 70 5.06 -6.05 -11.95
N ASN A 71 5.84 -5.59 -12.94
CA ASN A 71 7.30 -5.64 -12.87
C ASN A 71 7.81 -4.63 -11.83
N THR A 72 8.44 -5.11 -10.78
CA THR A 72 9.00 -4.26 -9.72
C THR A 72 10.30 -3.56 -10.11
N LYS A 73 10.90 -3.88 -11.27
CA LYS A 73 12.15 -3.28 -11.77
C LYS A 73 13.31 -3.29 -10.76
N ASN A 74 13.42 -4.35 -9.98
CA ASN A 74 14.39 -4.50 -8.90
C ASN A 74 14.26 -3.46 -7.76
N ASN A 75 13.15 -2.73 -7.68
CA ASN A 75 12.87 -1.88 -6.54
C ASN A 75 12.68 -2.70 -5.26
N LYS A 76 12.95 -2.07 -4.13
CA LYS A 76 12.84 -2.72 -2.81
C LYS A 76 11.44 -3.26 -2.55
N ILE A 77 11.35 -4.48 -2.03
CA ILE A 77 10.10 -5.09 -1.57
C ILE A 77 10.20 -5.32 -0.06
N PHE A 78 9.27 -4.75 0.68
CA PHE A 78 9.11 -4.96 2.12
C PHE A 78 8.05 -6.02 2.38
N ASN A 79 8.43 -7.14 2.98
CA ASN A 79 7.48 -8.15 3.43
C ASN A 79 6.83 -7.70 4.75
N LYS A 80 5.54 -7.92 4.88
CA LYS A 80 4.80 -7.66 6.11
C LYS A 80 3.73 -8.71 6.36
N SER A 81 3.32 -8.86 7.61
CA SER A 81 2.26 -9.80 8.02
C SER A 81 1.17 -9.12 8.86
N ILE A 82 1.11 -7.79 8.79
CA ILE A 82 0.10 -6.93 9.41
C ILE A 82 -0.38 -5.89 8.41
N TYR A 83 -1.47 -5.18 8.71
CA TYR A 83 -2.01 -4.16 7.79
C TYR A 83 -1.01 -3.05 7.49
N SER A 84 -0.36 -2.52 8.51
CA SER A 84 0.62 -1.44 8.33
C SER A 84 1.87 -1.90 7.60
N ALA A 85 2.37 -1.07 6.69
CA ALA A 85 3.70 -1.21 6.12
C ALA A 85 4.81 -0.66 7.03
N VAL A 86 4.44 0.10 8.05
CA VAL A 86 5.40 0.80 8.91
C VAL A 86 6.05 -0.21 9.86
N ASN A 87 7.29 -0.52 9.56
CA ASN A 87 8.17 -1.36 10.37
C ASN A 87 9.59 -0.79 10.35
N LYS A 88 10.48 -1.40 11.11
CA LYS A 88 11.87 -0.93 11.23
C LYS A 88 12.59 -0.89 9.87
N GLU A 89 12.34 -1.86 9.00
CA GLU A 89 13.00 -1.94 7.69
C GLU A 89 12.59 -0.79 6.76
N LEU A 90 11.28 -0.47 6.71
CA LEU A 90 10.77 0.67 5.95
C LEU A 90 11.27 2.00 6.53
N LEU A 91 11.26 2.17 7.85
CA LEU A 91 11.72 3.39 8.50
C LEU A 91 13.21 3.63 8.25
N ASN A 92 14.04 2.61 8.35
CA ASN A 92 15.47 2.70 8.00
C ASN A 92 15.66 3.10 6.53
N TYR A 93 14.87 2.51 5.61
CA TYR A 93 14.93 2.87 4.18
C TYR A 93 14.57 4.35 3.94
N ILE A 94 13.54 4.84 4.63
CA ILE A 94 13.14 6.26 4.55
C ILE A 94 14.27 7.17 5.01
N GLU A 95 14.90 6.84 6.13
CA GLU A 95 16.00 7.61 6.72
C GLU A 95 17.25 7.60 5.83
N GLU A 96 17.72 6.42 5.42
CA GLU A 96 18.90 6.21 4.56
C GLU A 96 18.79 6.95 3.23
N ASN A 97 17.59 6.99 2.65
CA ASN A 97 17.31 7.67 1.39
C ASN A 97 16.85 9.13 1.58
N LYS A 98 16.81 9.65 2.81
CA LYS A 98 16.38 11.01 3.14
C LYS A 98 15.03 11.37 2.51
N ILE A 99 14.06 10.46 2.61
CA ILE A 99 12.72 10.65 2.07
C ILE A 99 11.99 11.70 2.90
N GLU A 100 11.43 12.70 2.24
CA GLU A 100 10.67 13.79 2.85
C GLU A 100 9.15 13.57 2.67
N GLU A 101 8.74 13.07 1.49
CA GLU A 101 7.33 12.86 1.14
C GLU A 101 7.08 11.41 0.76
N ILE A 102 5.97 10.85 1.22
CA ILE A 102 5.60 9.46 0.94
C ILE A 102 4.23 9.43 0.26
N TYR A 103 4.21 8.89 -0.95
CA TYR A 103 3.02 8.74 -1.77
C TYR A 103 2.56 7.28 -1.73
N LEU A 104 1.34 7.04 -1.24
CA LEU A 104 0.76 5.70 -1.11
C LEU A 104 -0.20 5.40 -2.25
N CYS A 105 -0.09 4.22 -2.82
CA CYS A 105 -1.05 3.64 -3.76
C CYS A 105 -1.16 2.12 -3.55
N GLY A 106 -2.17 1.46 -4.10
CA GLY A 106 -2.34 0.00 -4.00
C GLY A 106 -3.67 -0.45 -3.42
N ILE A 107 -3.69 -1.55 -2.67
CA ILE A 107 -4.86 -2.31 -2.22
C ILE A 107 -4.66 -2.84 -0.79
N ASP A 108 -5.66 -2.87 0.08
CA ASP A 108 -6.99 -2.28 0.08
C ASP A 108 -6.98 -0.90 0.72
N THR A 109 -7.77 0.02 0.17
CA THR A 109 -7.83 1.41 0.67
C THR A 109 -8.24 1.48 2.14
N GLU A 110 -9.26 0.71 2.56
CA GLU A 110 -9.80 0.70 3.93
C GLU A 110 -8.98 -0.12 4.94
N ALA A 111 -7.93 -0.81 4.49
CA ALA A 111 -7.12 -1.67 5.35
C ALA A 111 -5.64 -1.25 5.32
N CYS A 112 -4.86 -1.81 4.40
CA CYS A 112 -3.42 -1.62 4.38
C CYS A 112 -3.02 -0.17 4.06
N ILE A 113 -3.71 0.51 3.13
CA ILE A 113 -3.47 1.91 2.80
C ILE A 113 -3.81 2.80 4.01
N LEU A 114 -5.04 2.69 4.53
CA LEU A 114 -5.52 3.51 5.65
C LEU A 114 -4.63 3.37 6.88
N LYS A 115 -4.31 2.13 7.27
CA LYS A 115 -3.46 1.89 8.45
C LYS A 115 -2.04 2.41 8.25
N THR A 116 -1.45 2.22 7.07
CA THR A 116 -0.11 2.73 6.76
C THR A 116 -0.08 4.26 6.75
N ALA A 117 -1.10 4.90 6.17
CA ALA A 117 -1.21 6.35 6.13
C ALA A 117 -1.29 6.96 7.55
N PHE A 118 -2.10 6.36 8.43
CA PHE A 118 -2.19 6.81 9.83
C PHE A 118 -0.87 6.67 10.57
N ASP A 119 -0.21 5.51 10.45
CA ASP A 119 1.05 5.26 11.15
C ASP A 119 2.18 6.19 10.68
N LEU A 120 2.22 6.53 9.39
CA LEU A 120 3.18 7.48 8.85
C LEU A 120 2.85 8.91 9.31
N PHE A 121 1.58 9.30 9.26
CA PHE A 121 1.11 10.62 9.72
C PHE A 121 1.42 10.85 11.21
N GLU A 122 1.16 9.87 12.08
CA GLU A 122 1.46 9.94 13.51
C GLU A 122 2.98 9.93 13.82
N LYS A 123 3.80 9.56 12.85
CA LYS A 123 5.28 9.69 12.89
C LYS A 123 5.79 10.98 12.25
N GLU A 124 4.90 11.92 11.98
CA GLU A 124 5.21 13.25 11.44
C GLU A 124 5.81 13.25 10.03
N TYR A 125 5.56 12.19 9.22
CA TYR A 125 5.91 12.18 7.80
C TYR A 125 4.86 12.92 6.96
N ASP A 126 5.32 13.59 5.90
CA ASP A 126 4.44 14.12 4.85
C ASP A 126 3.91 12.97 4.00
N VAL A 127 2.69 12.52 4.29
CA VAL A 127 2.05 11.38 3.63
C VAL A 127 0.92 11.83 2.71
N TYR A 128 0.90 11.28 1.50
CA TYR A 128 -0.11 11.52 0.48
C TYR A 128 -0.71 10.20 -0.01
N VAL A 129 -2.01 10.15 -0.18
CA VAL A 129 -2.72 9.00 -0.74
C VAL A 129 -3.18 9.35 -2.15
N LEU A 130 -2.67 8.61 -3.13
CA LEU A 130 -3.06 8.72 -4.54
C LEU A 130 -4.39 7.97 -4.74
N LYS A 131 -5.52 8.65 -4.50
CA LYS A 131 -6.84 8.01 -4.44
C LYS A 131 -7.22 7.24 -5.70
N ASP A 132 -6.86 7.78 -6.88
CA ASP A 132 -7.20 7.17 -8.17
C ASP A 132 -6.31 5.96 -8.52
N TYR A 133 -5.25 5.72 -7.72
CA TYR A 133 -4.35 4.58 -7.78
C TYR A 133 -4.54 3.62 -6.59
N CYS A 134 -5.66 3.78 -5.87
CA CYS A 134 -6.07 2.90 -4.78
C CYS A 134 -7.42 2.27 -5.10
N ALA A 135 -7.65 1.07 -4.61
CA ALA A 135 -8.97 0.42 -4.68
C ALA A 135 -9.21 -0.48 -3.47
N SER A 136 -10.46 -0.93 -3.33
CA SER A 136 -10.88 -1.94 -2.37
C SER A 136 -11.34 -3.20 -3.10
N THR A 137 -10.88 -4.35 -2.65
CA THR A 137 -11.39 -5.66 -3.12
C THR A 137 -12.90 -5.83 -2.86
N LEU A 138 -13.44 -5.07 -1.91
CA LEU A 138 -14.87 -5.05 -1.56
C LEU A 138 -15.67 -3.95 -2.28
N GLY A 139 -15.05 -3.27 -3.25
CA GLY A 139 -15.71 -2.35 -4.17
C GLY A 139 -15.62 -0.87 -3.79
N VAL A 140 -16.14 -0.04 -4.70
CA VAL A 140 -16.01 1.43 -4.67
C VAL A 140 -16.60 2.08 -3.42
N LYS A 141 -17.66 1.53 -2.85
CA LYS A 141 -18.26 2.06 -1.61
C LYS A 141 -17.28 1.99 -0.44
N ARG A 142 -16.56 0.88 -0.29
CA ARG A 142 -15.53 0.72 0.75
C ARG A 142 -14.36 1.66 0.52
N HIS A 143 -13.89 1.75 -0.71
CA HIS A 143 -12.86 2.71 -1.10
C HIS A 143 -13.26 4.15 -0.72
N ASN A 144 -14.44 4.62 -1.13
CA ASN A 144 -14.90 5.97 -0.86
C ASN A 144 -15.05 6.26 0.64
N ASN A 145 -15.52 5.29 1.43
CA ASN A 145 -15.59 5.42 2.89
C ASN A 145 -14.19 5.60 3.50
N ALA A 146 -13.21 4.83 3.05
CA ALA A 146 -11.83 4.95 3.51
C ALA A 146 -11.22 6.30 3.13
N ILE A 147 -11.45 6.78 1.91
CA ILE A 147 -11.02 8.10 1.45
C ILE A 147 -11.63 9.21 2.33
N ALA A 148 -12.92 9.12 2.69
CA ALA A 148 -13.55 10.08 3.60
C ALA A 148 -12.92 10.07 5.00
N ILE A 149 -12.60 8.89 5.53
CA ILE A 149 -11.90 8.73 6.82
C ILE A 149 -10.50 9.35 6.74
N LEU A 150 -9.75 9.05 5.68
CA LEU A 150 -8.41 9.60 5.47
C LEU A 150 -8.44 11.13 5.39
N LYS A 151 -9.32 11.73 4.58
CA LYS A 151 -9.49 13.18 4.49
C LYS A 151 -9.74 13.82 5.85
N ARG A 152 -10.60 13.21 6.66
CA ARG A 152 -10.94 13.70 8.01
C ARG A 152 -9.73 13.68 8.96
N ASN A 153 -8.87 12.67 8.88
CA ASN A 153 -7.88 12.37 9.92
C ASN A 153 -6.43 12.75 9.56
N ILE A 154 -6.08 12.76 8.26
CA ILE A 154 -4.74 13.21 7.81
C ILE A 154 -4.79 14.45 6.93
N GLY A 155 -5.98 15.02 6.72
CA GLY A 155 -6.20 16.25 5.97
C GLY A 155 -6.57 16.05 4.50
N GLU A 156 -7.42 16.98 3.97
CA GLU A 156 -7.87 16.90 2.57
C GLU A 156 -6.73 17.04 1.56
N LYS A 157 -5.72 17.84 1.88
CA LYS A 157 -4.54 18.07 1.00
C LYS A 157 -3.66 16.84 0.85
N SER A 158 -3.78 15.87 1.78
CA SER A 158 -3.07 14.59 1.72
C SER A 158 -3.75 13.56 0.81
N ILE A 159 -4.92 13.87 0.25
CA ILE A 159 -5.66 12.97 -0.65
C ILE A 159 -5.69 13.58 -2.06
N ILE A 160 -4.90 13.05 -2.95
CA ILE A 160 -4.66 13.59 -4.28
C ILE A 160 -4.93 12.56 -5.39
#